data_c1f0c8d2aa2316c1cd1d49019bdad454
#
_entry.id   c1f0c8d2aa2316c1cd1d49019bdad454
#
_cell.length_a   1.000
_cell.length_b   1.000
_cell.length_c   1.000
_cell.angle_alpha   90.00
_cell.angle_beta   90.00
_cell.angle_gamma   90.00
#
_symmetry.space_group_name_H-M   'P 1'
#
loop_
_entity.id
_entity.type
_entity.pdbx_description
1 polymer ?
#
loop_
_entity_poly.entity_id
_entity_poly.type
_entity_poly.pdbx_seq_one_letter_code
_entity_poly.pdbx_strand_id
1 'polypeptide(L)'
;MDRPLLVYTTFPDLDTGLSIGEALVSAKLVACVNVWPGMRSVYSWKGDVERGSEAAGLLKTRAGLRERVSAALKSAHPYETPIILFIEPSGADDATLAWIFGETPDQ
;
A
#
# COMPACT_ATOMS: atom_id res chain seq x y z
N MET A 1 5.85 14.85 -16.07
CA MET A 1 4.49 14.47 -15.66
C MET A 1 4.54 13.19 -14.85
N ASP A 2 3.78 13.12 -13.77
CA ASP A 2 3.80 11.97 -12.90
C ASP A 2 2.97 10.80 -13.46
N ARG A 3 3.13 9.63 -12.85
CA ARG A 3 2.47 8.39 -13.27
C ARG A 3 1.76 7.78 -12.07
N PRO A 4 0.67 7.02 -12.29
CA PRO A 4 0.05 6.28 -11.20
C PRO A 4 0.98 5.18 -10.70
N LEU A 5 0.88 4.89 -9.42
CA LEU A 5 1.65 3.83 -8.76
C LEU A 5 0.75 3.07 -7.81
N LEU A 6 0.81 1.76 -7.89
CA LEU A 6 0.18 0.89 -6.91
C LEU A 6 1.24 0.34 -5.97
N VAL A 7 0.89 0.22 -4.70
CA VAL A 7 1.76 -0.40 -3.70
C VAL A 7 1.00 -1.54 -3.07
N TYR A 8 1.50 -2.76 -3.28
CA TYR A 8 0.92 -3.95 -2.66
C TYR A 8 1.62 -4.23 -1.34
N THR A 9 0.85 -4.50 -0.30
CA THR A 9 1.36 -4.87 1.01
C THR A 9 0.40 -5.86 1.68
N THR A 10 0.82 -6.42 2.81
CA THR A 10 -0.04 -7.26 3.64
C THR A 10 0.00 -6.75 5.07
N PHE A 11 -1.05 -7.03 5.82
CA PHE A 11 -1.20 -6.62 7.21
C PHE A 11 -1.59 -7.82 8.06
N PRO A 12 -1.32 -7.81 9.37
CA PRO A 12 -1.71 -8.94 10.22
C PRO A 12 -3.23 -9.14 10.29
N ASP A 13 -4.01 -8.06 10.16
CA ASP A 13 -5.46 -8.12 10.20
C ASP A 13 -6.08 -6.90 9.51
N LEU A 14 -7.40 -6.93 9.36
CA LEU A 14 -8.16 -5.87 8.70
C LEU A 14 -8.03 -4.53 9.43
N ASP A 15 -8.17 -4.54 10.75
CA ASP A 15 -8.16 -3.30 11.53
C ASP A 15 -6.83 -2.57 11.44
N THR A 16 -5.72 -3.29 11.49
CA THR A 16 -4.39 -2.71 11.32
C THR A 16 -4.25 -2.09 9.94
N GLY A 17 -4.70 -2.80 8.90
CA GLY A 17 -4.65 -2.29 7.53
C GLY A 17 -5.49 -1.03 7.35
N LEU A 18 -6.70 -1.01 7.89
CA LEU A 18 -7.57 0.17 7.80
C LEU A 18 -6.98 1.36 8.56
N SER A 19 -6.40 1.12 9.73
CA SER A 19 -5.79 2.18 10.55
C SER A 19 -4.59 2.82 9.85
N ILE A 20 -3.70 1.98 9.32
CA ILE A 20 -2.54 2.47 8.57
C ILE A 20 -2.99 3.18 7.30
N GLY A 21 -3.96 2.60 6.59
CA GLY A 21 -4.52 3.20 5.37
C GLY A 21 -5.12 4.57 5.61
N GLU A 22 -5.89 4.72 6.68
CA GLU A 22 -6.49 6.00 7.05
C GLU A 22 -5.43 7.07 7.32
N ALA A 23 -4.36 6.69 8.03
CA ALA A 23 -3.26 7.62 8.31
C ALA A 23 -2.57 8.08 7.02
N LEU A 24 -2.33 7.16 6.08
CA LEU A 24 -1.68 7.51 4.82
C LEU A 24 -2.56 8.38 3.93
N VAL A 25 -3.86 8.12 3.90
CA VAL A 25 -4.82 8.95 3.16
C VAL A 25 -4.89 10.34 3.78
N SER A 26 -4.98 10.42 5.10
CA SER A 26 -5.05 11.71 5.81
C SER A 26 -3.79 12.55 5.59
N ALA A 27 -2.64 11.89 5.46
CA ALA A 27 -1.36 12.56 5.18
C ALA A 27 -1.20 12.94 3.71
N LYS A 28 -2.18 12.62 2.85
CA LYS A 28 -2.12 12.91 1.40
C LYS A 28 -1.01 12.16 0.67
N LEU A 29 -0.54 11.07 1.23
CA LEU A 29 0.49 10.23 0.60
C LEU A 29 -0.10 9.23 -0.37
N VAL A 30 -1.34 8.81 -0.15
CA VAL A 30 -2.07 7.92 -1.05
C VAL A 30 -3.49 8.46 -1.23
N ALA A 31 -4.08 8.18 -2.39
CA ALA A 31 -5.47 8.57 -2.65
C ALA A 31 -6.46 7.59 -2.03
N CYS A 32 -6.05 6.33 -1.92
CA CYS A 32 -6.93 5.25 -1.51
C CYS A 32 -6.11 4.07 -1.03
N VAL A 33 -6.64 3.37 -0.05
CA VAL A 33 -6.12 2.05 0.36
C VAL A 33 -7.29 1.09 0.35
N ASN A 34 -7.17 0.04 -0.44
CA ASN A 34 -8.11 -1.08 -0.40
C ASN A 34 -7.53 -2.15 0.52
N VAL A 35 -8.31 -2.61 1.47
CA VAL A 35 -7.88 -3.65 2.41
C VAL A 35 -8.94 -4.74 2.41
N TRP A 36 -8.53 -6.00 2.23
CA TRP A 36 -9.47 -7.12 2.29
C TRP A 36 -8.92 -8.23 3.16
N PRO A 37 -9.75 -8.74 4.10
CA PRO A 37 -9.35 -9.77 5.04
C PRO A 37 -9.46 -11.17 4.42
N GLY A 38 -9.05 -12.17 5.19
CA GLY A 38 -9.27 -13.57 4.83
C GLY A 38 -8.22 -14.15 3.89
N MET A 39 -7.14 -13.43 3.66
CA MET A 39 -6.06 -13.96 2.85
C MET A 39 -5.26 -14.99 3.66
N ARG A 40 -5.04 -16.15 3.06
CA ARG A 40 -4.21 -17.20 3.66
C ARG A 40 -2.87 -17.20 2.95
N SER A 41 -1.81 -17.17 3.75
CA SER A 41 -0.44 -17.03 3.22
C SER A 41 0.41 -18.25 3.57
N VAL A 42 1.26 -18.63 2.64
CA VAL A 42 2.32 -19.62 2.85
C VAL A 42 3.61 -18.94 2.40
N TYR A 43 4.60 -18.87 3.27
CA TYR A 43 5.80 -18.10 2.97
C TYR A 43 7.02 -18.70 3.67
N SER A 44 8.19 -18.34 3.17
CA SER A 44 9.47 -18.72 3.76
C SER A 44 9.96 -17.60 4.68
N TRP A 45 10.31 -17.96 5.90
CA TRP A 45 10.82 -17.02 6.88
C TRP A 45 11.90 -17.67 7.72
N LYS A 46 13.12 -17.13 7.66
CA LYS A 46 14.28 -17.60 8.44
C LYS A 46 14.52 -19.10 8.32
N GLY A 47 14.38 -19.63 7.11
CA GLY A 47 14.63 -21.04 6.80
C GLY A 47 13.44 -21.97 6.98
N ASP A 48 12.32 -21.48 7.51
CA ASP A 48 11.12 -22.28 7.73
C ASP A 48 10.01 -21.89 6.76
N VAL A 49 9.14 -22.85 6.46
CA VAL A 49 7.90 -22.60 5.72
C VAL A 49 6.79 -22.38 6.74
N GLU A 50 6.16 -21.22 6.66
CA GLU A 50 5.12 -20.83 7.60
C GLU A 50 3.80 -20.61 6.91
N ARG A 51 2.71 -20.71 7.69
CA ARG A 51 1.35 -20.40 7.25
C ARG A 51 0.77 -19.32 8.14
N GLY A 52 -0.06 -18.49 7.55
CA GLY A 52 -0.71 -17.43 8.33
C GLY A 52 -1.97 -16.95 7.68
N SER A 53 -2.73 -16.19 8.46
CA SER A 53 -3.87 -15.42 7.97
C SER A 53 -3.48 -13.95 7.99
N GLU A 54 -3.78 -13.25 6.91
CA GLU A 54 -3.43 -11.84 6.76
C GLU A 54 -4.55 -11.09 6.06
N ALA A 55 -4.45 -9.76 6.06
CA ALA A 55 -5.24 -8.92 5.17
C ALA A 55 -4.32 -8.42 4.06
N ALA A 56 -4.83 -8.39 2.85
CA ALA A 56 -4.09 -7.80 1.73
C ALA A 56 -4.41 -6.32 1.62
N GLY A 57 -3.45 -5.53 1.19
CA GLY A 57 -3.63 -4.10 0.97
C GLY A 57 -3.12 -3.67 -0.38
N LEU A 58 -3.86 -2.74 -1.00
CA LEU A 58 -3.45 -2.13 -2.25
C LEU A 58 -3.61 -0.62 -2.11
N LEU A 59 -2.50 0.09 -2.21
CA LEU A 59 -2.44 1.53 -2.08
C LEU A 59 -2.37 2.14 -3.48
N LYS A 60 -3.09 3.25 -3.68
CA LYS A 60 -3.09 3.96 -4.97
C LYS A 60 -2.48 5.34 -4.76
N THR A 61 -1.40 5.62 -5.47
CA THR A 61 -0.67 6.87 -5.34
C THR A 61 -0.01 7.26 -6.67
N ARG A 62 0.97 8.09 -6.62
CA ARG A 62 1.76 8.53 -7.78
C ARG A 62 3.24 8.17 -7.60
N ALA A 63 3.94 8.01 -8.68
CA ALA A 63 5.35 7.62 -8.66
C ALA A 63 6.23 8.61 -7.89
N GLY A 64 5.91 9.90 -7.92
CA GLY A 64 6.66 10.93 -7.22
C GLY A 64 6.62 10.82 -5.70
N LEU A 65 5.66 10.07 -5.14
CA LEU A 65 5.53 9.88 -3.69
C LEU A 65 6.04 8.50 -3.23
N ARG A 66 6.62 7.73 -4.11
CA ARG A 66 7.07 6.36 -3.85
C ARG A 66 7.90 6.24 -2.58
N GLU A 67 8.94 7.04 -2.45
CA GLU A 67 9.85 6.95 -1.31
C GLU A 67 9.19 7.37 0.00
N ARG A 68 8.34 8.39 -0.06
CA ARG A 68 7.63 8.87 1.12
C ARG A 68 6.57 7.87 1.59
N VAL A 69 5.86 7.25 0.66
CA VAL A 69 4.89 6.19 0.99
C VAL A 69 5.61 4.99 1.60
N SER A 70 6.72 4.58 1.01
CA SER A 70 7.52 3.47 1.53
C SER A 70 8.00 3.73 2.95
N ALA A 71 8.53 4.93 3.21
CA ALA A 71 9.02 5.28 4.54
C ALA A 71 7.90 5.33 5.58
N ALA A 72 6.76 5.92 5.23
CA ALA A 72 5.61 6.00 6.13
C ALA A 72 5.02 4.62 6.43
N LEU A 73 4.94 3.76 5.41
CA LEU A 73 4.42 2.41 5.58
C LEU A 73 5.33 1.58 6.49
N LYS A 74 6.64 1.64 6.29
CA LYS A 74 7.61 0.95 7.15
C LYS A 74 7.52 1.43 8.60
N SER A 75 7.38 2.73 8.79
CA SER A 75 7.31 3.32 10.14
C SER A 75 6.07 2.86 10.90
N ALA A 76 4.94 2.70 10.21
CA ALA A 76 3.67 2.33 10.83
C ALA A 76 3.43 0.82 10.94
N HIS A 77 4.13 0.03 10.14
CA HIS A 77 3.85 -1.39 9.98
C HIS A 77 4.42 -2.20 11.16
N PRO A 78 3.64 -3.17 11.71
CA PRO A 78 4.09 -3.98 12.85
C PRO A 78 5.10 -5.08 12.49
N TYR A 79 5.24 -5.43 11.21
CA TYR A 79 6.17 -6.49 10.80
C TYR A 79 7.62 -6.00 10.79
N GLU A 80 8.54 -6.88 11.11
CA GLU A 80 9.98 -6.63 10.99
C GLU A 80 10.34 -6.31 9.54
N THR A 81 9.79 -7.10 8.60
CA THR A 81 10.02 -6.89 7.16
C THR A 81 8.67 -6.88 6.44
N PRO A 82 8.01 -5.73 6.36
CA PRO A 82 6.75 -5.67 5.63
C PRO A 82 6.96 -5.88 4.13
N ILE A 83 5.96 -6.50 3.48
CA ILE A 83 5.94 -6.60 2.03
C ILE A 83 5.59 -5.23 1.47
N ILE A 84 6.44 -4.71 0.59
CA ILE A 84 6.20 -3.46 -0.12
C ILE A 84 6.60 -3.70 -1.57
N LEU A 85 5.61 -3.92 -2.43
CA LEU A 85 5.84 -4.14 -3.85
C LEU A 85 5.24 -2.98 -4.63
N PHE A 86 6.05 -2.40 -5.51
CA PHE A 86 5.60 -1.32 -6.37
C PHE A 86 5.15 -1.92 -7.70
N ILE A 87 3.93 -1.56 -8.10
CA ILE A 87 3.34 -2.03 -9.35
C ILE A 87 3.06 -0.80 -10.19
N GLU A 88 3.64 -0.75 -11.38
CA GLU A 88 3.42 0.37 -12.30
C GLU A 88 2.34 -0.03 -13.30
N PRO A 89 1.13 0.56 -13.21
CA PRO A 89 0.11 0.33 -14.22
C PRO A 89 0.58 0.85 -15.57
N SER A 90 0.21 0.17 -16.64
CA SER A 90 0.53 0.63 -18.01
C SER A 90 -0.27 1.87 -18.39
N GLY A 91 -1.37 2.14 -17.67
CA GLY A 91 -2.22 3.30 -17.90
C GLY A 91 -3.42 3.25 -16.97
N ALA A 92 -4.22 4.29 -17.03
CA ALA A 92 -5.47 4.37 -16.29
C ALA A 92 -6.39 5.35 -17.02
N ASP A 93 -7.67 5.24 -16.73
CA ASP A 93 -8.68 6.17 -17.23
C ASP A 93 -8.36 7.60 -16.76
N ASP A 94 -8.66 8.60 -17.59
CA ASP A 94 -8.35 10.00 -17.28
C ASP A 94 -8.96 10.48 -15.97
N ALA A 95 -10.20 10.09 -15.69
CA ALA A 95 -10.87 10.49 -14.45
C ALA A 95 -10.20 9.83 -13.23
N THR A 96 -9.74 8.59 -13.36
CA THR A 96 -8.99 7.90 -12.31
C THR A 96 -7.67 8.61 -12.02
N LEU A 97 -6.93 8.97 -13.06
CA LEU A 97 -5.67 9.70 -12.91
C LEU A 97 -5.89 11.06 -12.26
N ALA A 98 -6.90 11.81 -12.71
CA ALA A 98 -7.20 13.12 -12.13
C ALA A 98 -7.51 13.03 -10.64
N TRP A 99 -8.28 12.03 -10.25
CA TRP A 99 -8.62 11.80 -8.85
C TRP A 99 -7.39 11.43 -8.01
N ILE A 100 -6.58 10.47 -8.48
CA ILE A 100 -5.37 10.06 -7.76
C ILE A 100 -4.45 11.28 -7.56
N PHE A 101 -4.17 12.01 -8.63
CA PHE A 101 -3.24 13.14 -8.55
C PHE A 101 -3.82 14.31 -7.74
N GLY A 102 -5.13 14.53 -7.81
CA GLY A 102 -5.79 15.55 -7.02
C GLY A 102 -5.74 15.29 -5.51
N GLU A 103 -5.80 14.02 -5.11
CA GLU A 103 -5.77 13.62 -3.70
C GLU A 103 -4.35 13.42 -3.16
N THR A 104 -3.34 13.39 -4.02
CA THR A 104 -1.95 13.22 -3.64
C THR A 104 -1.11 14.37 -4.22
N PRO A 105 -1.34 15.59 -3.74
CA PRO A 105 -0.60 16.74 -4.27
C PRO A 105 0.91 16.57 -4.09
N ASP A 106 1.66 17.09 -5.03
CA ASP A 106 3.12 17.06 -4.98
C ASP A 106 3.59 17.93 -3.80
N GLN A 107 4.47 17.37 -2.99
CA GLN A 107 4.88 18.01 -1.73
C GLN A 107 6.35 18.36 -1.74
#